data_3696326eb887df61155f0de58b9130e5
#
_entry.id   3696326eb887df61155f0de58b9130e5
#
_cell.length_a   1.000
_cell.length_b   1.000
_cell.length_c   1.000
_cell.angle_alpha   90.00
_cell.angle_beta   90.00
_cell.angle_gamma   90.00
#
_symmetry.space_group_name_H-M   'P 1'
#
loop_
_entity.id
_entity.type
_entity.pdbx_description
1 polymer ?
#
loop_
_entity_poly.entity_id
_entity_poly.type
_entity_poly.pdbx_seq_one_letter_code
_entity_poly.pdbx_strand_id
1 'polypeptide(L)'
;ASCLLGVRQYMYAGRMTDLLKKFDITVVTSAGVDIRPQDTNDNWKLINEKYRDMIVDEHVYNSYQWFIDNTKRYDCYDRTGAKVFMGEYAMHTMSDGRGRLNGDNNLRSALSEAAFLTGCERNSDVVKMTCYAPLFASTYNYRWTPDMIWFNARDVMLTPNYFVQQMFASNVGKYTLTGVSEVNEDNSGGLLFGGHRTASAVASVTVRDIATGKELYHHSFKDGMGGWKLYPNCRGGHIENGELIVEESDAFNGFYYDAQKFGDCEIEIAFRRLSGEQSFIAGAGVSDVRDAGTMDSAGFSICCQYGKNHKGYDVSFDKRVDFIRTVCEMMGKDKFLGYSPEGNIMKLRYTRKTFSAEIFKDGAWHEVLFKNIWKVNERVFQSVTVDDDGKIYLKIVNVSGSDETLEADLIGFGQKKKARVTTLWHDDVTVINEIDVRAGKVHNIEPVESKIRIQDNVLR
;
A
#
# COMPACT_ATOMS: atom_id res chain seq x y z
N ALA A 1 -4.00 25.68 8.11
CA ALA A 1 -2.61 26.21 8.16
C ALA A 1 -1.72 25.58 7.09
N SER A 2 -1.82 24.27 6.85
CA SER A 2 -1.04 23.59 5.81
C SER A 2 -1.36 24.04 4.38
N CYS A 3 -2.61 24.36 4.10
CA CYS A 3 -3.04 24.85 2.77
C CYS A 3 -2.43 26.23 2.42
N LEU A 4 -2.28 27.11 3.40
CA LEU A 4 -1.69 28.44 3.21
C LEU A 4 -0.16 28.39 3.02
N LEU A 5 0.53 27.44 3.63
CA LEU A 5 1.96 27.22 3.41
C LEU A 5 2.20 26.67 2.00
N GLY A 6 1.39 25.72 1.53
CA GLY A 6 1.43 25.22 0.16
C GLY A 6 1.28 26.36 -0.86
N VAL A 7 0.23 27.16 -0.78
CA VAL A 7 -0.01 28.27 -1.72
C VAL A 7 1.13 29.28 -1.74
N ARG A 8 1.72 29.64 -0.60
CA ARG A 8 2.90 30.52 -0.56
C ARG A 8 4.11 29.89 -1.24
N GLN A 9 4.38 28.64 -0.97
CA GLN A 9 5.49 27.90 -1.56
C GLN A 9 5.34 27.82 -3.09
N TYR A 10 4.14 27.61 -3.61
CA TYR A 10 3.85 27.60 -5.05
C TYR A 10 3.93 28.97 -5.71
N MET A 11 3.50 30.03 -5.05
CA MET A 11 3.67 31.40 -5.59
C MET A 11 5.16 31.77 -5.71
N TYR A 12 6.00 31.34 -4.77
CA TYR A 12 7.45 31.53 -4.87
C TYR A 12 8.06 30.63 -5.95
N ALA A 13 7.70 29.36 -6.00
CA ALA A 13 8.15 28.43 -7.03
C ALA A 13 7.80 28.91 -8.43
N GLY A 14 6.57 29.40 -8.66
CA GLY A 14 6.16 29.93 -9.95
C GLY A 14 6.99 31.13 -10.41
N ARG A 15 7.21 32.12 -9.54
CA ARG A 15 8.06 33.28 -9.84
C ARG A 15 9.53 32.89 -10.07
N MET A 16 10.04 31.94 -9.30
CA MET A 16 11.39 31.43 -9.48
C MET A 16 11.50 30.64 -10.79
N THR A 17 10.50 29.86 -11.14
CA THR A 17 10.46 29.11 -12.41
C THR A 17 10.52 30.04 -13.61
N ASP A 18 9.71 31.09 -13.64
CA ASP A 18 9.73 32.11 -14.73
C ASP A 18 11.08 32.83 -14.85
N LEU A 19 11.76 33.03 -13.73
CA LEU A 19 13.09 33.59 -13.72
C LEU A 19 14.15 32.60 -14.20
N LEU A 20 14.10 31.35 -13.70
CA LEU A 20 15.10 30.30 -13.95
C LEU A 20 14.99 29.71 -15.35
N LYS A 21 13.82 29.70 -15.96
CA LYS A 21 13.62 29.35 -17.38
C LYS A 21 14.50 30.18 -18.34
N LYS A 22 14.83 31.39 -17.97
CA LYS A 22 15.74 32.26 -18.76
C LYS A 22 17.18 31.70 -18.77
N PHE A 23 17.51 30.81 -17.88
CA PHE A 23 18.83 30.22 -17.72
C PHE A 23 18.86 28.72 -18.02
N ASP A 24 17.79 28.18 -18.62
CA ASP A 24 17.61 26.74 -18.89
C ASP A 24 17.77 25.85 -17.65
N ILE A 25 17.22 26.29 -16.54
CA ILE A 25 17.27 25.58 -15.26
C ILE A 25 15.91 24.91 -14.99
N THR A 26 15.96 23.59 -14.81
CA THR A 26 14.80 22.81 -14.37
C THR A 26 14.54 23.01 -12.88
N VAL A 27 13.30 23.32 -12.52
CA VAL A 27 12.89 23.50 -11.13
C VAL A 27 12.29 22.23 -10.57
N VAL A 28 12.80 21.80 -9.42
CA VAL A 28 12.21 20.74 -8.61
C VAL A 28 11.41 21.38 -7.48
N THR A 29 10.14 21.04 -7.35
CA THR A 29 9.27 21.52 -6.28
C THR A 29 8.72 20.38 -5.46
N SER A 30 8.63 20.53 -4.15
CA SER A 30 8.13 19.49 -3.27
C SER A 30 6.60 19.46 -3.24
N ALA A 31 6.00 18.28 -3.42
CA ALA A 31 4.60 18.03 -3.10
C ALA A 31 4.39 17.82 -1.58
N GLY A 32 5.47 17.81 -0.82
CA GLY A 32 5.49 17.47 0.60
C GLY A 32 5.37 15.96 0.81
N VAL A 33 5.23 15.58 2.08
CA VAL A 33 5.02 14.18 2.49
C VAL A 33 3.56 13.71 2.30
N ASP A 34 2.84 14.33 1.38
CA ASP A 34 1.47 13.93 1.07
C ASP A 34 1.49 12.72 0.13
N ILE A 35 1.10 11.58 0.67
CA ILE A 35 1.07 10.31 -0.04
C ILE A 35 -0.09 10.17 -1.03
N ARG A 36 -0.98 11.16 -1.13
CA ARG A 36 -2.09 11.13 -2.10
C ARG A 36 -1.56 11.16 -3.53
N PRO A 37 -2.09 10.34 -4.44
CA PRO A 37 -1.69 10.36 -5.83
C PRO A 37 -2.12 11.65 -6.55
N GLN A 38 -1.63 11.84 -7.76
CA GLN A 38 -1.78 13.05 -8.55
C GLN A 38 -3.23 13.55 -8.69
N ASP A 39 -4.17 12.65 -8.89
CA ASP A 39 -5.59 12.94 -9.14
C ASP A 39 -6.34 13.45 -7.89
N THR A 40 -5.88 13.12 -6.71
CA THR A 40 -6.49 13.50 -5.42
C THR A 40 -5.70 14.56 -4.66
N ASN A 41 -4.54 14.96 -5.14
CA ASN A 41 -3.67 15.94 -4.50
C ASN A 41 -3.83 17.31 -5.14
N ASP A 42 -4.32 18.30 -4.37
CA ASP A 42 -4.56 19.65 -4.87
C ASP A 42 -3.29 20.38 -5.33
N ASN A 43 -2.15 20.04 -4.74
CA ASN A 43 -0.87 20.57 -5.16
C ASN A 43 -0.51 20.08 -6.57
N TRP A 44 -0.71 18.80 -6.83
CA TRP A 44 -0.51 18.22 -8.14
C TRP A 44 -1.43 18.82 -9.20
N LYS A 45 -2.69 19.07 -8.87
CA LYS A 45 -3.63 19.74 -9.79
C LYS A 45 -3.11 21.12 -10.20
N LEU A 46 -2.72 21.93 -9.21
CA LEU A 46 -2.17 23.27 -9.48
C LEU A 46 -0.89 23.22 -10.33
N ILE A 47 0.02 22.27 -10.05
CA ILE A 47 1.26 22.10 -10.81
C ILE A 47 0.95 21.72 -12.26
N ASN A 48 0.08 20.74 -12.47
CA ASN A 48 -0.30 20.32 -13.82
C ASN A 48 -1.06 21.39 -14.61
N GLU A 49 -1.78 22.28 -13.94
CA GLU A 49 -2.44 23.42 -14.60
C GLU A 49 -1.45 24.51 -15.04
N LYS A 50 -0.46 24.83 -14.21
CA LYS A 50 0.36 26.04 -14.40
C LYS A 50 1.85 25.81 -14.61
N TYR A 51 2.38 24.66 -14.18
CA TYR A 51 3.82 24.43 -14.06
C TYR A 51 4.23 23.05 -14.58
N ARG A 52 3.70 22.64 -15.72
CA ARG A 52 3.87 21.31 -16.31
C ARG A 52 5.31 20.89 -16.59
N ASP A 53 6.21 21.85 -16.71
CA ASP A 53 7.65 21.63 -16.98
C ASP A 53 8.46 21.42 -15.70
N MET A 54 7.84 21.48 -14.53
CA MET A 54 8.52 21.20 -13.27
C MET A 54 8.71 19.72 -13.04
N ILE A 55 9.60 19.40 -12.13
CA ILE A 55 9.69 18.09 -11.50
C ILE A 55 9.12 18.20 -10.09
N VAL A 56 8.25 17.30 -9.73
CA VAL A 56 7.63 17.25 -8.40
C VAL A 56 8.36 16.23 -7.54
N ASP A 57 8.85 16.70 -6.41
CA ASP A 57 9.51 15.87 -5.41
C ASP A 57 8.46 15.26 -4.48
N GLU A 58 8.29 13.93 -4.57
CA GLU A 58 7.42 13.14 -3.71
C GLU A 58 8.24 12.44 -2.63
N HIS A 59 7.72 12.42 -1.39
CA HIS A 59 8.33 11.73 -0.27
C HIS A 59 7.37 10.69 0.30
N VAL A 60 7.85 9.47 0.53
CA VAL A 60 7.04 8.37 1.06
C VAL A 60 7.80 7.54 2.09
N TYR A 61 7.29 7.55 3.31
CA TYR A 61 7.69 6.64 4.36
C TYR A 61 6.47 5.85 4.78
N ASN A 62 6.43 4.56 4.48
CA ASN A 62 5.21 3.80 4.70
C ASN A 62 5.51 2.30 4.89
N SER A 63 4.46 1.51 5.17
CA SER A 63 4.58 0.09 5.40
C SER A 63 4.98 -0.70 4.16
N TYR A 64 5.44 -1.93 4.40
CA TYR A 64 5.65 -2.97 3.42
C TYR A 64 4.46 -3.10 2.45
N GLN A 65 3.24 -3.20 2.95
CA GLN A 65 2.07 -3.40 2.11
C GLN A 65 1.76 -2.18 1.24
N TRP A 66 2.00 -0.97 1.77
CA TRP A 66 1.83 0.25 0.97
C TRP A 66 2.71 0.23 -0.28
N PHE A 67 3.98 -0.13 -0.16
CA PHE A 67 4.90 -0.19 -1.30
C PHE A 67 4.43 -1.19 -2.35
N ILE A 68 3.97 -2.36 -1.94
CA ILE A 68 3.41 -3.38 -2.85
C ILE A 68 2.16 -2.85 -3.56
N ASP A 69 1.21 -2.29 -2.83
CA ASP A 69 -0.05 -1.80 -3.39
C ASP A 69 0.12 -0.57 -4.29
N ASN A 70 1.23 0.14 -4.17
CA ASN A 70 1.51 1.32 -4.98
C ASN A 70 2.47 1.06 -6.15
N THR A 71 2.73 -0.18 -6.51
CA THR A 71 3.52 -0.55 -7.69
C THR A 71 2.93 -0.05 -9.00
N LYS A 72 1.63 0.22 -9.03
CA LYS A 72 0.90 0.82 -10.18
C LYS A 72 0.57 2.31 -10.00
N ARG A 73 1.12 2.96 -8.97
CA ARG A 73 0.83 4.36 -8.63
C ARG A 73 0.99 5.29 -9.83
N TYR A 74 2.06 5.16 -10.57
CA TYR A 74 2.41 6.05 -11.67
C TYR A 74 1.76 5.69 -13.01
N ASP A 75 1.07 4.56 -13.11
CA ASP A 75 0.39 4.13 -14.34
C ASP A 75 -0.72 5.12 -14.77
N CYS A 76 -1.33 5.83 -13.80
CA CYS A 76 -2.41 6.79 -14.03
C CYS A 76 -1.96 8.26 -14.10
N TYR A 77 -0.66 8.55 -13.89
CA TYR A 77 -0.19 9.94 -13.91
C TYR A 77 -0.21 10.54 -15.33
N ASP A 78 -0.47 11.85 -15.43
CA ASP A 78 -0.49 12.59 -16.70
C ASP A 78 0.90 12.54 -17.37
N ARG A 79 0.96 11.85 -18.52
CA ARG A 79 2.20 11.67 -19.29
C ARG A 79 2.73 12.97 -19.87
N THR A 80 1.85 13.95 -20.09
CA THR A 80 2.20 15.28 -20.62
C THR A 80 2.43 16.31 -19.54
N GLY A 81 2.12 15.98 -18.27
CA GLY A 81 2.27 16.86 -17.11
C GLY A 81 3.68 16.90 -16.53
N ALA A 82 3.77 17.53 -15.36
CA ALA A 82 4.99 17.57 -14.57
C ALA A 82 5.52 16.17 -14.25
N LYS A 83 6.84 16.06 -14.14
CA LYS A 83 7.51 14.78 -13.90
C LYS A 83 7.71 14.54 -12.39
N VAL A 84 8.04 13.33 -12.00
CA VAL A 84 8.24 12.93 -10.61
C VAL A 84 9.73 12.74 -10.33
N PHE A 85 10.16 13.25 -9.21
CA PHE A 85 11.33 12.83 -8.46
C PHE A 85 10.81 12.20 -7.16
N MET A 86 10.97 10.89 -7.00
CA MET A 86 10.76 10.24 -5.71
C MET A 86 11.98 10.48 -4.85
N GLY A 87 12.03 11.66 -4.21
CA GLY A 87 13.23 12.21 -3.58
C GLY A 87 13.56 11.61 -2.22
N GLU A 88 12.56 11.07 -1.53
CA GLU A 88 12.75 10.33 -0.30
C GLU A 88 11.76 9.17 -0.21
N TYR A 89 12.24 7.97 0.02
CA TYR A 89 11.38 6.84 0.37
C TYR A 89 12.13 5.79 1.19
N ALA A 90 11.43 5.16 2.09
CA ALA A 90 11.82 3.94 2.77
C ALA A 90 10.60 3.23 3.34
N MET A 91 10.65 1.89 3.33
CA MET A 91 9.69 1.09 4.10
C MET A 91 10.04 1.21 5.59
N HIS A 92 9.04 1.50 6.39
CA HIS A 92 9.20 1.44 7.84
C HIS A 92 7.92 0.97 8.55
N THR A 93 8.11 0.33 9.70
CA THR A 93 7.02 -0.01 10.61
C THR A 93 6.87 1.08 11.66
N MET A 94 5.74 1.77 11.68
CA MET A 94 5.43 2.72 12.75
C MET A 94 4.77 2.00 13.91
N SER A 95 5.55 1.26 14.71
CA SER A 95 4.99 0.28 15.64
C SER A 95 4.50 0.85 16.97
N ASP A 96 4.85 2.08 17.36
CA ASP A 96 4.54 2.52 18.73
C ASP A 96 4.02 3.95 18.91
N GLY A 97 3.70 4.64 17.82
CA GLY A 97 3.19 6.02 17.87
C GLY A 97 4.17 7.04 18.47
N ARG A 98 5.39 6.63 18.82
CA ARG A 98 6.41 7.46 19.48
C ARG A 98 7.56 7.85 18.55
N GLY A 99 7.45 7.57 17.26
CA GLY A 99 8.53 7.81 16.30
C GLY A 99 9.76 6.91 16.51
N ARG A 100 9.64 5.84 17.29
CA ARG A 100 10.61 4.76 17.31
C ARG A 100 10.34 3.88 16.12
N LEU A 101 11.10 4.13 15.10
CA LEU A 101 11.08 3.34 13.91
C LEU A 101 11.91 2.08 14.18
N ASN A 102 11.24 1.00 14.50
CA ASN A 102 11.84 -0.31 14.30
C ASN A 102 11.75 -0.64 12.81
N GLY A 103 12.27 0.27 11.99
CA GLY A 103 12.40 0.07 10.58
C GLY A 103 13.53 -0.88 10.36
N ASP A 104 13.18 -2.11 10.31
CA ASP A 104 14.13 -3.16 10.05
C ASP A 104 14.49 -3.11 8.57
N ASN A 105 15.71 -2.74 8.25
CA ASN A 105 16.24 -2.93 6.92
C ASN A 105 16.45 -4.42 6.64
N ASN A 106 15.37 -5.18 6.68
CA ASN A 106 15.35 -6.62 6.44
C ASN A 106 15.01 -6.94 4.98
N LEU A 107 15.07 -8.21 4.61
CA LEU A 107 14.76 -8.62 3.25
C LEU A 107 13.30 -8.30 2.86
N ARG A 108 12.36 -8.38 3.78
CA ARG A 108 10.95 -8.05 3.53
C ARG A 108 10.78 -6.59 3.12
N SER A 109 11.47 -5.66 3.82
CA SER A 109 11.46 -4.25 3.45
C SER A 109 12.08 -4.02 2.08
N ALA A 110 13.22 -4.65 1.84
CA ALA A 110 13.93 -4.56 0.57
C ALA A 110 13.09 -5.08 -0.61
N LEU A 111 12.38 -6.20 -0.43
CA LEU A 111 11.48 -6.77 -1.45
C LEU A 111 10.30 -5.83 -1.77
N SER A 112 9.70 -5.19 -0.77
CA SER A 112 8.59 -4.26 -1.02
C SER A 112 9.02 -3.01 -1.77
N GLU A 113 10.19 -2.48 -1.43
CA GLU A 113 10.80 -1.36 -2.16
C GLU A 113 11.21 -1.77 -3.57
N ALA A 114 11.76 -2.98 -3.76
CA ALA A 114 12.08 -3.52 -5.08
C ALA A 114 10.81 -3.64 -5.95
N ALA A 115 9.70 -4.13 -5.40
CA ALA A 115 8.43 -4.19 -6.10
C ALA A 115 7.97 -2.79 -6.56
N PHE A 116 8.03 -1.81 -5.67
CA PHE A 116 7.68 -0.42 -6.01
C PHE A 116 8.60 0.18 -7.08
N LEU A 117 9.91 -0.10 -7.02
CA LEU A 117 10.88 0.35 -8.01
C LEU A 117 10.62 -0.23 -9.41
N THR A 118 10.06 -1.44 -9.52
CA THR A 118 9.61 -1.95 -10.84
C THR A 118 8.54 -1.05 -11.46
N GLY A 119 7.64 -0.52 -10.63
CA GLY A 119 6.64 0.46 -11.04
C GLY A 119 7.25 1.81 -11.44
N CYS A 120 8.23 2.30 -10.70
CA CYS A 120 8.97 3.51 -11.05
C CYS A 120 9.68 3.36 -12.40
N GLU A 121 10.40 2.26 -12.62
CA GLU A 121 11.14 2.00 -13.85
C GLU A 121 10.21 1.81 -15.05
N ARG A 122 9.10 1.08 -14.88
CA ARG A 122 8.09 0.92 -15.93
C ARG A 122 7.49 2.26 -16.38
N ASN A 123 7.43 3.23 -15.49
CA ASN A 123 6.92 4.57 -15.71
C ASN A 123 8.03 5.64 -15.83
N SER A 124 9.17 5.30 -16.43
CA SER A 124 10.33 6.20 -16.57
C SER A 124 10.05 7.46 -17.42
N ASP A 125 8.96 7.48 -18.18
CA ASP A 125 8.46 8.68 -18.86
C ASP A 125 7.85 9.71 -17.90
N VAL A 126 7.40 9.28 -16.72
CA VAL A 126 6.89 10.11 -15.62
C VAL A 126 7.92 10.24 -14.51
N VAL A 127 8.41 9.12 -13.96
CA VAL A 127 9.37 9.09 -12.87
C VAL A 127 10.78 9.25 -13.40
N LYS A 128 11.43 10.37 -13.12
CA LYS A 128 12.75 10.68 -13.65
C LYS A 128 13.89 10.27 -12.72
N MET A 129 13.64 10.27 -11.43
CA MET A 129 14.64 9.94 -10.42
C MET A 129 13.98 9.31 -9.20
N THR A 130 14.73 8.45 -8.51
CA THR A 130 14.38 7.91 -7.20
C THR A 130 15.56 7.99 -6.25
N CYS A 131 15.32 8.34 -4.99
CA CYS A 131 16.34 8.43 -3.95
C CYS A 131 15.84 7.78 -2.67
N TYR A 132 16.61 6.82 -2.16
CA TYR A 132 16.36 6.27 -0.83
C TYR A 132 16.80 7.26 0.26
N ALA A 133 16.02 7.36 1.32
CA ALA A 133 16.38 8.17 2.49
C ALA A 133 15.81 7.55 3.79
N PRO A 134 16.53 7.67 4.95
CA PRO A 134 17.90 8.20 5.10
C PRO A 134 18.99 7.25 4.58
N LEU A 135 20.14 7.79 4.28
CA LEU A 135 21.20 7.06 3.60
C LEU A 135 22.22 6.44 4.54
N PHE A 136 22.66 7.17 5.56
CA PHE A 136 23.75 6.80 6.45
C PHE A 136 23.40 6.92 7.92
N ALA A 137 23.75 5.90 8.70
CA ALA A 137 23.67 5.94 10.16
C ALA A 137 24.94 5.41 10.84
N SER A 138 25.37 6.14 11.87
CA SER A 138 26.40 5.65 12.77
C SER A 138 25.79 4.78 13.85
N THR A 139 26.37 3.59 14.11
CA THR A 139 25.92 2.69 15.18
C THR A 139 26.08 3.31 16.59
N TYR A 140 26.89 4.34 16.74
CA TYR A 140 27.11 5.02 18.02
C TYR A 140 26.07 6.10 18.32
N ASN A 141 25.52 6.72 17.27
CA ASN A 141 24.57 7.83 17.44
C ASN A 141 23.70 7.98 16.20
N TYR A 142 22.53 7.39 16.22
CA TYR A 142 21.50 7.56 15.19
C TYR A 142 20.19 8.04 15.82
N ARG A 143 19.40 8.77 15.07
CA ARG A 143 18.11 9.32 15.51
C ARG A 143 16.93 8.78 14.72
N TRP A 144 17.22 8.10 13.65
CA TRP A 144 16.24 7.62 12.70
C TRP A 144 16.57 6.19 12.27
N THR A 145 15.56 5.40 11.96
CA THR A 145 15.62 4.13 11.25
C THR A 145 14.38 4.06 10.35
N PRO A 146 14.44 3.40 9.19
CA PRO A 146 15.56 2.65 8.61
C PRO A 146 16.63 3.56 8.00
N ASP A 147 17.88 3.07 7.96
CA ASP A 147 18.98 3.70 7.26
C ASP A 147 19.63 2.69 6.33
N MET A 148 20.00 3.11 5.11
CA MET A 148 20.45 2.18 4.08
C MET A 148 21.84 1.62 4.33
N ILE A 149 22.74 2.42 4.89
CA ILE A 149 24.15 2.08 5.15
C ILE A 149 24.49 2.41 6.60
N TRP A 150 24.92 1.40 7.33
CA TRP A 150 25.38 1.56 8.71
C TRP A 150 26.88 1.52 8.80
N PHE A 151 27.46 2.30 9.69
CA PHE A 151 28.90 2.32 9.90
C PHE A 151 29.29 2.57 11.36
N ASN A 152 30.48 2.13 11.68
CA ASN A 152 31.21 2.48 12.91
C ASN A 152 32.61 3.01 12.56
N ALA A 153 33.49 3.14 13.56
CA ALA A 153 34.84 3.64 13.33
C ALA A 153 35.72 2.72 12.44
N ARG A 154 35.32 1.48 12.21
CA ARG A 154 36.11 0.47 11.53
C ARG A 154 35.37 -0.20 10.34
N ASP A 155 34.10 -0.40 10.48
CA ASP A 155 33.30 -1.23 9.56
C ASP A 155 32.18 -0.45 8.91
N VAL A 156 31.82 -0.85 7.71
CA VAL A 156 30.62 -0.42 6.98
C VAL A 156 29.78 -1.64 6.69
N MET A 157 28.49 -1.57 6.98
CA MET A 157 27.51 -2.61 6.70
C MET A 157 26.47 -2.09 5.71
N LEU A 158 26.25 -2.85 4.68
CA LEU A 158 25.25 -2.62 3.64
C LEU A 158 24.00 -3.44 3.97
N THR A 159 22.84 -2.79 3.97
CA THR A 159 21.57 -3.47 4.25
C THR A 159 21.03 -4.19 3.01
N PRO A 160 20.05 -5.10 3.13
CA PRO A 160 19.33 -5.66 1.99
C PRO A 160 18.73 -4.57 1.07
N ASN A 161 18.26 -3.45 1.63
CA ASN A 161 17.76 -2.30 0.87
C ASN A 161 18.84 -1.66 0.01
N TYR A 162 20.08 -1.56 0.51
CA TYR A 162 21.22 -1.09 -0.29
C TYR A 162 21.44 -1.98 -1.52
N PHE A 163 21.42 -3.29 -1.34
CA PHE A 163 21.63 -4.20 -2.45
C PHE A 163 20.51 -4.12 -3.50
N VAL A 164 19.27 -3.90 -3.10
CA VAL A 164 18.17 -3.62 -4.04
C VAL A 164 18.49 -2.36 -4.85
N GLN A 165 18.85 -1.24 -4.20
CA GLN A 165 19.19 0.00 -4.90
C GLN A 165 20.35 -0.21 -5.87
N GLN A 166 21.40 -0.91 -5.43
CA GLN A 166 22.56 -1.25 -6.27
C GLN A 166 22.16 -2.09 -7.49
N MET A 167 21.33 -3.12 -7.28
CA MET A 167 20.88 -4.00 -8.37
C MET A 167 20.05 -3.22 -9.40
N PHE A 168 19.16 -2.33 -8.97
CA PHE A 168 18.39 -1.49 -9.88
C PHE A 168 19.27 -0.48 -10.62
N ALA A 169 20.13 0.25 -9.91
CA ALA A 169 20.98 1.28 -10.50
C ALA A 169 22.03 0.73 -11.46
N SER A 170 22.56 -0.49 -11.20
CA SER A 170 23.60 -1.10 -12.03
C SER A 170 23.06 -1.89 -13.24
N ASN A 171 21.77 -2.13 -13.31
CA ASN A 171 21.14 -2.95 -14.35
C ASN A 171 19.98 -2.20 -15.00
N VAL A 172 20.24 -1.05 -15.54
CA VAL A 172 19.25 -0.22 -16.24
C VAL A 172 19.66 -0.04 -17.69
N GLY A 173 18.69 -0.22 -18.61
CA GLY A 173 18.85 0.07 -20.02
C GLY A 173 18.35 1.47 -20.37
N LYS A 174 18.60 1.88 -21.58
CA LYS A 174 18.25 3.21 -22.10
C LYS A 174 16.74 3.36 -22.33
N TYR A 175 16.06 2.27 -22.68
CA TYR A 175 14.63 2.27 -23.01
C TYR A 175 13.88 1.28 -22.12
N THR A 176 12.72 1.71 -21.64
CA THR A 176 11.78 0.83 -20.94
C THR A 176 10.90 0.09 -21.94
N LEU A 177 10.72 -1.20 -21.72
CA LEU A 177 9.83 -2.03 -22.52
C LEU A 177 8.53 -2.29 -21.76
N THR A 178 7.43 -2.32 -22.50
CA THR A 178 6.16 -2.78 -21.97
C THR A 178 6.17 -4.30 -21.91
N GLY A 179 6.30 -4.84 -20.72
CA GLY A 179 6.06 -6.27 -20.47
C GLY A 179 4.57 -6.53 -20.31
N VAL A 180 4.04 -7.52 -21.01
CA VAL A 180 2.71 -8.06 -20.72
C VAL A 180 2.91 -9.22 -19.76
N SER A 181 2.35 -9.13 -18.54
CA SER A 181 2.30 -10.25 -17.61
C SER A 181 0.87 -10.75 -17.53
N GLU A 182 0.67 -12.04 -17.81
CA GLU A 182 -0.57 -12.72 -17.46
C GLU A 182 -0.46 -13.14 -16.00
N VAL A 183 -1.09 -12.40 -15.12
CA VAL A 183 -1.22 -12.75 -13.71
C VAL A 183 -2.65 -13.22 -13.48
N ASN A 184 -2.79 -14.30 -12.76
CA ASN A 184 -4.11 -14.74 -12.30
C ASN A 184 -4.63 -13.72 -11.28
N GLU A 185 -5.43 -12.76 -11.77
CA GLU A 185 -5.93 -11.65 -10.99
C GLU A 185 -7.10 -12.09 -10.09
N ASP A 186 -6.80 -12.85 -9.06
CA ASP A 186 -7.75 -13.18 -8.02
C ASP A 186 -7.92 -11.98 -7.08
N ASN A 187 -9.09 -11.32 -7.13
CA ASN A 187 -9.46 -10.26 -6.21
C ASN A 187 -10.15 -10.77 -4.94
N SER A 188 -10.25 -12.08 -4.77
CA SER A 188 -10.94 -12.66 -3.62
C SER A 188 -10.20 -12.36 -2.31
N GLY A 189 -10.98 -12.17 -1.27
CA GLY A 189 -10.48 -11.92 0.07
C GLY A 189 -11.51 -12.16 1.14
N GLY A 190 -11.09 -12.09 2.38
CA GLY A 190 -11.94 -12.21 3.55
C GLY A 190 -12.73 -10.93 3.83
N LEU A 191 -13.41 -10.94 4.97
CA LEU A 191 -14.23 -9.86 5.48
C LEU A 191 -13.66 -9.31 6.77
N LEU A 192 -14.04 -8.08 7.12
CA LEU A 192 -13.74 -7.49 8.41
C LEU A 192 -14.87 -6.61 8.91
N PHE A 193 -14.99 -6.50 10.22
CA PHE A 193 -15.69 -5.41 10.89
C PHE A 193 -15.10 -5.12 12.26
N GLY A 194 -15.38 -3.94 12.78
CA GLY A 194 -14.91 -3.53 14.09
C GLY A 194 -15.33 -2.12 14.45
N GLY A 195 -14.71 -1.59 15.51
CA GLY A 195 -14.93 -0.23 15.97
C GLY A 195 -13.64 0.46 16.38
N HIS A 196 -13.66 1.76 16.37
CA HIS A 196 -12.65 2.62 16.97
C HIS A 196 -13.35 3.56 17.94
N ARG A 197 -13.01 3.50 19.22
CA ARG A 197 -13.70 4.23 20.32
C ARG A 197 -15.22 4.10 20.26
N THR A 198 -15.68 2.91 19.92
CA THR A 198 -17.10 2.60 19.74
C THR A 198 -17.29 1.12 20.03
N ALA A 199 -18.24 0.80 20.91
CA ALA A 199 -18.73 -0.56 21.06
C ALA A 199 -19.93 -0.78 20.13
N SER A 200 -19.98 -1.94 19.51
CA SER A 200 -21.04 -2.30 18.57
C SER A 200 -21.47 -3.75 18.77
N ALA A 201 -22.73 -4.03 18.49
CA ALA A 201 -23.23 -5.38 18.39
C ALA A 201 -23.50 -5.71 16.90
N VAL A 202 -23.00 -6.86 16.46
CA VAL A 202 -23.22 -7.37 15.09
C VAL A 202 -24.11 -8.61 15.19
N ALA A 203 -25.26 -8.55 14.55
CA ALA A 203 -26.26 -9.62 14.61
C ALA A 203 -26.02 -10.68 13.52
N SER A 204 -25.67 -10.25 12.33
CA SER A 204 -25.45 -11.16 11.19
C SER A 204 -24.60 -10.54 10.09
N VAL A 205 -24.00 -11.42 9.31
CA VAL A 205 -23.29 -11.11 8.05
C VAL A 205 -23.81 -12.05 6.96
N THR A 206 -24.20 -11.50 5.83
CA THR A 206 -24.64 -12.26 4.65
C THR A 206 -23.83 -11.83 3.44
N VAL A 207 -23.31 -12.76 2.67
CA VAL A 207 -22.57 -12.50 1.43
C VAL A 207 -23.30 -13.14 0.26
N ARG A 208 -23.49 -12.36 -0.81
CA ARG A 208 -24.07 -12.83 -2.07
C ARG A 208 -23.17 -12.55 -3.25
N ASP A 209 -23.18 -13.41 -4.21
CA ASP A 209 -22.56 -13.19 -5.51
C ASP A 209 -23.31 -12.08 -6.27
N ILE A 210 -22.59 -11.08 -6.78
CA ILE A 210 -23.22 -9.92 -7.44
C ILE A 210 -23.90 -10.34 -8.75
N ALA A 211 -23.31 -11.24 -9.50
CA ALA A 211 -23.81 -11.60 -10.83
C ALA A 211 -25.05 -12.47 -10.78
N THR A 212 -25.13 -13.37 -9.80
CA THR A 212 -26.19 -14.37 -9.70
C THR A 212 -27.19 -14.11 -8.57
N GLY A 213 -26.85 -13.26 -7.60
CA GLY A 213 -27.61 -13.05 -6.37
C GLY A 213 -27.59 -14.24 -5.40
N LYS A 214 -26.82 -15.31 -5.74
CA LYS A 214 -26.73 -16.51 -4.91
C LYS A 214 -26.06 -16.18 -3.57
N GLU A 215 -26.64 -16.69 -2.49
CA GLU A 215 -26.02 -16.63 -1.17
C GLU A 215 -24.78 -17.53 -1.13
N LEU A 216 -23.64 -16.94 -0.83
CA LEU A 216 -22.34 -17.59 -0.71
C LEU A 216 -22.02 -17.92 0.75
N TYR A 217 -22.48 -17.09 1.66
CA TYR A 217 -22.24 -17.20 3.09
C TYR A 217 -23.33 -16.46 3.87
N HIS A 218 -23.76 -17.07 4.96
CA HIS A 218 -24.60 -16.42 5.97
C HIS A 218 -24.17 -16.88 7.35
N HIS A 219 -23.99 -15.94 8.26
CA HIS A 219 -23.73 -16.25 9.65
C HIS A 219 -24.54 -15.33 10.57
N SER A 220 -25.23 -15.96 11.50
CA SER A 220 -25.89 -15.32 12.64
C SER A 220 -25.09 -15.69 13.89
N PHE A 221 -24.68 -14.71 14.66
CA PHE A 221 -23.88 -14.96 15.86
C PHE A 221 -24.63 -15.68 16.99
N LYS A 222 -25.89 -16.05 16.77
CA LYS A 222 -26.64 -16.97 17.66
C LYS A 222 -25.95 -18.32 17.82
N ASP A 223 -25.23 -18.75 16.77
CA ASP A 223 -24.58 -20.05 16.71
C ASP A 223 -23.06 -19.99 17.05
N GLY A 224 -22.62 -18.92 17.69
CA GLY A 224 -21.21 -18.70 18.04
C GLY A 224 -20.44 -17.89 17.03
N MET A 225 -19.11 -18.01 17.04
CA MET A 225 -18.21 -17.20 16.22
C MET A 225 -18.18 -17.58 14.74
N GLY A 226 -18.59 -18.78 14.34
CA GLY A 226 -18.71 -19.19 12.93
C GLY A 226 -17.45 -19.01 12.07
N GLY A 227 -16.26 -19.08 12.68
CA GLY A 227 -14.98 -18.89 11.98
C GLY A 227 -14.47 -17.44 11.97
N TRP A 228 -15.21 -16.52 12.55
CA TRP A 228 -14.70 -15.15 12.80
C TRP A 228 -13.61 -15.17 13.86
N LYS A 229 -12.54 -14.43 13.62
CA LYS A 229 -11.36 -14.37 14.46
C LYS A 229 -11.12 -12.93 14.92
N LEU A 230 -10.64 -12.78 16.14
CA LEU A 230 -10.19 -11.50 16.64
C LEU A 230 -8.93 -11.07 15.89
N TYR A 231 -8.87 -9.80 15.49
CA TYR A 231 -7.64 -9.23 15.00
C TYR A 231 -6.54 -9.30 16.06
N PRO A 232 -5.30 -9.59 15.65
CA PRO A 232 -4.16 -9.56 16.56
C PRO A 232 -4.08 -8.23 17.30
N ASN A 233 -3.72 -8.28 18.59
CA ASN A 233 -3.62 -7.14 19.53
C ASN A 233 -4.92 -6.31 19.74
N CYS A 234 -6.06 -6.78 19.27
CA CYS A 234 -7.33 -6.19 19.60
C CYS A 234 -7.78 -6.58 21.02
N ARG A 235 -8.59 -5.70 21.63
CA ARG A 235 -9.09 -5.89 22.99
C ARG A 235 -10.00 -7.11 23.12
N GLY A 236 -10.85 -7.35 22.10
CA GLY A 236 -11.73 -8.49 22.06
C GLY A 236 -13.21 -8.15 21.95
N GLY A 237 -14.00 -9.16 22.20
CA GLY A 237 -15.45 -9.13 22.21
C GLY A 237 -15.98 -10.50 22.65
N HIS A 238 -17.29 -10.58 22.77
CA HIS A 238 -17.99 -11.80 23.21
C HIS A 238 -19.36 -11.89 22.56
N ILE A 239 -19.96 -13.04 22.63
CA ILE A 239 -21.32 -13.22 22.16
C ILE A 239 -22.29 -12.99 23.34
N GLU A 240 -23.26 -12.09 23.11
CA GLU A 240 -24.32 -11.83 24.06
C GLU A 240 -25.65 -11.71 23.29
N ASN A 241 -26.69 -12.41 23.80
CA ASN A 241 -28.03 -12.43 23.19
C ASN A 241 -28.05 -12.77 21.69
N GLY A 242 -27.10 -13.56 21.22
CA GLY A 242 -26.98 -13.94 19.80
C GLY A 242 -26.38 -12.89 18.88
N GLU A 243 -25.73 -11.88 19.44
CA GLU A 243 -24.96 -10.87 18.71
C GLU A 243 -23.49 -10.92 19.14
N LEU A 244 -22.59 -10.65 18.23
CA LEU A 244 -21.17 -10.45 18.54
C LEU A 244 -20.96 -9.02 19.01
N ILE A 245 -20.63 -8.87 20.27
CA ILE A 245 -20.28 -7.59 20.90
C ILE A 245 -18.81 -7.30 20.61
N VAL A 246 -18.56 -6.22 19.90
CA VAL A 246 -17.23 -5.63 19.72
C VAL A 246 -17.03 -4.60 20.81
N GLU A 247 -16.09 -4.83 21.71
CA GLU A 247 -15.85 -3.95 22.86
C GLU A 247 -15.24 -2.62 22.43
N GLU A 248 -15.54 -1.55 23.19
CA GLU A 248 -14.94 -0.24 22.97
C GLU A 248 -13.45 -0.26 23.30
N SER A 249 -12.64 0.35 22.42
CA SER A 249 -11.18 0.47 22.58
C SER A 249 -10.71 1.81 22.06
N ASP A 250 -9.65 2.36 22.65
CA ASP A 250 -8.99 3.59 22.18
C ASP A 250 -8.26 3.42 20.83
N ALA A 251 -8.05 2.18 20.42
CA ALA A 251 -7.58 1.80 19.10
C ALA A 251 -8.67 1.04 18.34
N PHE A 252 -8.39 0.61 17.12
CA PHE A 252 -9.27 -0.32 16.42
C PHE A 252 -9.41 -1.62 17.24
N ASN A 253 -10.62 -2.08 17.35
CA ASN A 253 -10.96 -3.38 17.91
C ASN A 253 -11.94 -4.06 16.97
N GLY A 254 -11.62 -5.27 16.48
CA GLY A 254 -12.47 -5.88 15.47
C GLY A 254 -12.13 -7.32 15.16
N PHE A 255 -12.90 -7.86 14.25
CA PHE A 255 -12.88 -9.24 13.83
C PHE A 255 -12.73 -9.35 12.33
N TYR A 256 -12.12 -10.43 11.89
CA TYR A 256 -11.99 -10.79 10.47
C TYR A 256 -12.44 -12.23 10.22
N TYR A 257 -12.81 -12.48 8.97
CA TYR A 257 -13.20 -13.78 8.48
C TYR A 257 -12.38 -14.11 7.23
N ASP A 258 -11.62 -15.17 7.27
CA ASP A 258 -10.74 -15.63 6.19
C ASP A 258 -10.89 -17.14 5.84
N ALA A 259 -11.85 -17.81 6.49
CA ALA A 259 -12.10 -19.23 6.24
C ALA A 259 -12.62 -19.50 4.82
N GLN A 260 -13.24 -18.49 4.21
CA GLN A 260 -13.63 -18.47 2.81
C GLN A 260 -13.27 -17.11 2.24
N LYS A 261 -12.83 -17.09 0.99
CA LYS A 261 -12.55 -15.85 0.25
C LYS A 261 -13.69 -15.56 -0.71
N PHE A 262 -14.01 -14.26 -0.85
CA PHE A 262 -15.07 -13.77 -1.69
C PHE A 262 -14.49 -12.82 -2.74
N GLY A 263 -14.83 -13.05 -4.01
CA GLY A 263 -14.53 -12.16 -5.12
C GLY A 263 -15.57 -11.06 -5.25
N ASP A 264 -16.14 -10.88 -6.44
CA ASP A 264 -17.17 -9.87 -6.68
C ASP A 264 -18.45 -10.21 -5.89
N CYS A 265 -18.67 -9.50 -4.78
CA CYS A 265 -19.69 -9.85 -3.82
C CYS A 265 -20.42 -8.63 -3.23
N GLU A 266 -21.65 -8.89 -2.79
CA GLU A 266 -22.46 -8.00 -1.96
C GLU A 266 -22.48 -8.55 -0.53
N ILE A 267 -22.22 -7.69 0.46
CA ILE A 267 -22.11 -8.05 1.87
C ILE A 267 -23.12 -7.22 2.65
N GLU A 268 -24.07 -7.85 3.29
CA GLU A 268 -24.99 -7.21 4.23
C GLU A 268 -24.54 -7.49 5.66
N ILE A 269 -24.44 -6.43 6.47
CA ILE A 269 -24.08 -6.48 7.88
C ILE A 269 -25.17 -5.82 8.70
N ALA A 270 -25.81 -6.60 9.57
CA ALA A 270 -26.76 -6.07 10.55
C ALA A 270 -26.03 -5.76 11.85
N PHE A 271 -26.04 -4.49 12.26
CA PHE A 271 -25.32 -4.02 13.43
C PHE A 271 -26.03 -2.88 14.14
N ARG A 272 -25.67 -2.66 15.41
CA ARG A 272 -26.12 -1.50 16.18
C ARG A 272 -24.97 -0.97 17.06
N ARG A 273 -24.97 0.32 17.31
CA ARG A 273 -24.02 0.95 18.22
C ARG A 273 -24.50 0.78 19.66
N LEU A 274 -23.58 0.43 20.57
CA LEU A 274 -23.84 0.30 21.99
C LEU A 274 -23.35 1.51 22.77
N SER A 275 -22.11 1.93 22.53
CA SER A 275 -21.49 3.08 23.19
C SER A 275 -20.42 3.71 22.32
N GLY A 276 -19.80 4.78 22.82
CA GLY A 276 -18.69 5.46 22.17
C GLY A 276 -19.12 6.49 21.13
N GLU A 277 -18.17 7.26 20.62
CA GLU A 277 -18.44 8.45 19.81
C GLU A 277 -17.76 8.43 18.43
N GLN A 278 -17.08 7.33 18.06
CA GLN A 278 -16.35 7.31 16.82
C GLN A 278 -16.91 6.30 15.81
N SER A 279 -16.18 5.25 15.43
CA SER A 279 -16.44 4.61 14.16
C SER A 279 -16.90 3.17 14.29
N PHE A 280 -17.91 2.79 13.54
CA PHE A 280 -18.07 1.42 13.05
C PHE A 280 -17.33 1.28 11.72
N ILE A 281 -16.62 0.18 11.55
CA ILE A 281 -15.79 -0.11 10.39
C ILE A 281 -16.21 -1.45 9.83
N ALA A 282 -16.40 -1.53 8.51
CA ALA A 282 -16.70 -2.77 7.82
C ALA A 282 -16.00 -2.82 6.47
N GLY A 283 -15.58 -3.99 6.04
CA GLY A 283 -14.80 -4.11 4.80
C GLY A 283 -14.71 -5.50 4.21
N ALA A 284 -14.09 -5.55 3.05
CA ALA A 284 -13.92 -6.72 2.21
C ALA A 284 -12.53 -6.78 1.57
N GLY A 285 -12.23 -7.91 0.96
CA GLY A 285 -10.98 -8.11 0.25
C GLY A 285 -9.78 -8.29 1.16
N VAL A 286 -9.99 -8.70 2.41
CA VAL A 286 -8.92 -9.00 3.37
C VAL A 286 -8.07 -10.14 2.84
N SER A 287 -6.79 -9.88 2.58
CA SER A 287 -5.89 -10.87 1.97
C SER A 287 -4.85 -11.42 2.92
N ASP A 288 -4.48 -10.69 3.95
CA ASP A 288 -3.41 -11.12 4.84
C ASP A 288 -3.53 -10.45 6.22
N VAL A 289 -3.63 -11.25 7.26
CA VAL A 289 -3.68 -10.80 8.66
C VAL A 289 -2.46 -11.39 9.35
N ARG A 290 -1.27 -10.89 9.01
CA ARG A 290 -0.02 -11.47 9.53
C ARG A 290 0.50 -10.80 10.78
N ASP A 291 0.25 -9.53 10.98
CA ASP A 291 1.00 -8.81 11.98
C ASP A 291 0.19 -8.39 13.19
N ALA A 292 0.69 -8.81 14.33
CA ALA A 292 0.08 -8.60 15.64
C ALA A 292 0.09 -7.13 16.12
N GLY A 293 0.69 -6.23 15.40
CA GLY A 293 0.83 -4.81 15.84
C GLY A 293 0.22 -3.79 14.91
N THR A 294 -0.06 -4.20 13.69
CA THR A 294 -0.64 -3.35 12.67
C THR A 294 -1.84 -4.07 12.07
N MET A 295 -2.89 -3.37 11.74
CA MET A 295 -4.01 -3.96 10.98
C MET A 295 -3.57 -4.15 9.53
N ASP A 296 -2.48 -4.86 9.30
CA ASP A 296 -1.96 -5.22 7.99
C ASP A 296 -2.86 -6.28 7.34
N SER A 297 -4.08 -5.90 7.06
CA SER A 297 -4.93 -6.64 6.16
C SER A 297 -5.11 -5.81 4.91
N ALA A 298 -4.50 -6.25 3.82
CA ALA A 298 -4.82 -5.68 2.54
C ALA A 298 -6.32 -5.86 2.29
N GLY A 299 -7.03 -4.75 2.13
CA GLY A 299 -8.48 -4.76 1.98
C GLY A 299 -9.01 -3.35 1.83
N PHE A 300 -10.32 -3.24 1.66
CA PHE A 300 -11.03 -1.96 1.56
C PHE A 300 -12.10 -1.91 2.63
N SER A 301 -12.26 -0.77 3.26
CA SER A 301 -13.27 -0.60 4.29
C SER A 301 -13.93 0.77 4.24
N ILE A 302 -15.15 0.82 4.73
CA ILE A 302 -15.85 2.04 5.08
C ILE A 302 -15.71 2.26 6.58
N CYS A 303 -15.49 3.50 6.95
CA CYS A 303 -15.46 3.96 8.33
C CYS A 303 -16.59 4.96 8.52
N CYS A 304 -17.56 4.62 9.32
CA CYS A 304 -18.68 5.49 9.66
C CYS A 304 -18.40 6.16 10.99
N GLN A 305 -18.08 7.45 10.98
CA GLN A 305 -17.66 8.20 12.16
C GLN A 305 -18.80 9.01 12.79
N TYR A 306 -18.79 9.08 14.11
CA TYR A 306 -19.57 9.98 14.92
C TYR A 306 -18.64 10.95 15.65
N GLY A 307 -18.54 12.19 15.20
CA GLY A 307 -17.61 13.17 15.77
C GLY A 307 -18.28 14.12 16.76
N LYS A 308 -17.60 14.42 17.89
CA LYS A 308 -18.04 15.39 18.91
C LYS A 308 -18.32 16.79 18.34
N ASN A 309 -17.59 17.19 17.30
CA ASN A 309 -17.66 18.52 16.71
C ASN A 309 -18.61 18.63 15.51
N HIS A 310 -19.21 17.53 15.11
CA HIS A 310 -20.08 17.47 13.97
C HIS A 310 -21.45 17.00 14.43
N LYS A 311 -22.46 17.84 14.28
CA LYS A 311 -23.87 17.48 14.52
C LYS A 311 -24.40 16.51 13.44
N GLY A 312 -23.56 15.62 12.96
CA GLY A 312 -23.87 14.66 11.91
C GLY A 312 -22.80 13.57 11.86
N TYR A 313 -23.06 12.56 11.07
CA TYR A 313 -22.18 11.42 10.91
C TYR A 313 -21.38 11.58 9.62
N ASP A 314 -20.10 11.32 9.68
CA ASP A 314 -19.23 11.33 8.51
C ASP A 314 -18.94 9.89 8.06
N VAL A 315 -18.88 9.69 6.76
CA VAL A 315 -18.46 8.45 6.13
C VAL A 315 -17.11 8.67 5.49
N SER A 316 -16.17 7.81 5.77
CA SER A 316 -14.88 7.81 5.12
C SER A 316 -14.58 6.45 4.49
N PHE A 317 -13.80 6.48 3.43
CA PHE A 317 -13.28 5.30 2.78
C PHE A 317 -11.82 5.08 3.20
N ASP A 318 -11.54 3.87 3.63
CA ASP A 318 -10.19 3.44 3.97
C ASP A 318 -9.72 2.35 3.01
N LYS A 319 -8.68 2.63 2.26
CA LYS A 319 -7.85 1.59 1.68
C LYS A 319 -6.90 1.12 2.78
N ARG A 320 -7.20 -0.03 3.37
CA ARG A 320 -6.36 -0.58 4.43
C ARG A 320 -5.15 -1.24 3.82
N VAL A 321 -4.17 -0.43 3.61
CA VAL A 321 -2.83 -0.84 3.22
C VAL A 321 -1.92 -0.78 4.44
N ASP A 322 -2.21 0.17 5.31
CA ASP A 322 -1.53 0.36 6.58
C ASP A 322 -2.44 1.16 7.51
N PHE A 323 -2.55 0.72 8.73
CA PHE A 323 -3.42 1.37 9.72
C PHE A 323 -3.03 2.80 10.06
N ILE A 324 -1.78 3.17 9.86
CA ILE A 324 -1.25 4.43 10.35
C ILE A 324 -1.47 5.60 9.40
N ARG A 325 -1.67 5.33 8.11
CA ARG A 325 -1.88 6.38 7.10
C ARG A 325 -2.89 5.95 6.05
N THR A 326 -4.05 5.63 6.49
CA THR A 326 -5.19 5.42 5.61
C THR A 326 -5.43 6.66 4.77
N VAL A 327 -5.59 6.48 3.47
CA VAL A 327 -6.16 7.53 2.62
C VAL A 327 -7.62 7.66 3.00
N CYS A 328 -7.89 8.48 4.01
CA CYS A 328 -9.23 8.76 4.49
C CYS A 328 -9.79 9.91 3.66
N GLU A 329 -10.68 9.61 2.74
CA GLU A 329 -11.48 10.64 2.08
C GLU A 329 -12.76 10.86 2.88
N MET A 330 -12.85 12.01 3.51
CA MET A 330 -14.08 12.47 4.15
C MET A 330 -15.12 12.78 3.07
N MET A 331 -16.13 11.95 3.00
CA MET A 331 -17.31 12.26 2.18
C MET A 331 -18.21 13.19 2.98
N GLY A 332 -18.54 14.34 2.41
CA GLY A 332 -19.21 15.45 3.11
C GLY A 332 -20.44 15.03 3.90
N LYS A 333 -20.74 15.81 4.93
CA LYS A 333 -21.80 15.59 5.94
C LYS A 333 -23.20 15.27 5.40
N ASP A 334 -23.47 15.66 4.16
CA ASP A 334 -24.78 15.52 3.54
C ASP A 334 -25.11 14.09 3.09
N LYS A 335 -24.13 13.18 3.11
CA LYS A 335 -24.29 11.80 2.64
C LYS A 335 -24.52 10.78 3.75
N PHE A 336 -24.38 11.18 5.02
CA PHE A 336 -24.58 10.25 6.12
C PHE A 336 -26.02 10.31 6.67
N LEU A 337 -26.67 9.18 6.68
CA LEU A 337 -28.07 9.04 7.05
C LEU A 337 -28.30 8.65 8.52
N GLY A 338 -27.26 8.65 9.31
CA GLY A 338 -27.29 8.42 10.74
C GLY A 338 -27.40 6.95 11.16
N TYR A 339 -26.70 6.61 12.24
CA TYR A 339 -26.96 5.37 12.95
C TYR A 339 -28.31 5.43 13.66
N SER A 340 -29.14 4.43 13.43
CA SER A 340 -30.24 4.16 14.35
C SER A 340 -29.68 3.44 15.58
N PRO A 341 -29.97 3.90 16.81
CA PRO A 341 -29.62 3.14 18.00
C PRO A 341 -30.35 1.79 18.09
N GLU A 342 -31.45 1.64 17.34
CA GLU A 342 -32.26 0.44 17.30
C GLU A 342 -31.73 -0.64 16.37
N GLY A 343 -30.86 -0.26 15.42
CA GLY A 343 -30.22 -1.16 14.46
C GLY A 343 -30.04 -0.54 13.07
N ASN A 344 -29.07 -1.04 12.37
CA ASN A 344 -28.72 -0.61 11.00
C ASN A 344 -28.43 -1.84 10.16
N ILE A 345 -28.72 -1.75 8.86
CA ILE A 345 -28.23 -2.70 7.87
C ILE A 345 -27.35 -1.93 6.89
N MET A 346 -26.10 -2.35 6.79
CA MET A 346 -25.15 -1.84 5.81
C MET A 346 -24.97 -2.86 4.71
N LYS A 347 -24.91 -2.40 3.49
CA LYS A 347 -24.59 -3.20 2.32
C LYS A 347 -23.31 -2.69 1.72
N LEU A 348 -22.31 -3.55 1.60
CA LEU A 348 -21.08 -3.28 0.86
C LEU A 348 -21.14 -4.01 -0.47
N ARG A 349 -20.72 -3.37 -1.53
CA ARG A 349 -20.43 -4.04 -2.81
C ARG A 349 -18.95 -3.94 -3.09
N TYR A 350 -18.34 -5.08 -3.18
CA TYR A 350 -16.93 -5.23 -3.47
C TYR A 350 -16.76 -5.94 -4.80
N THR A 351 -16.07 -5.26 -5.72
CA THR A 351 -15.68 -5.85 -7.00
C THR A 351 -14.18 -5.61 -7.20
N ARG A 352 -13.64 -6.21 -8.24
CA ARG A 352 -12.27 -5.95 -8.67
C ARG A 352 -11.98 -4.47 -8.97
N LYS A 353 -12.99 -3.68 -9.34
CA LYS A 353 -12.84 -2.30 -9.80
C LYS A 353 -13.50 -1.26 -8.91
N THR A 354 -14.43 -1.68 -8.07
CA THR A 354 -15.25 -0.75 -7.29
C THR A 354 -15.48 -1.25 -5.88
N PHE A 355 -15.60 -0.30 -4.96
CA PHE A 355 -16.09 -0.52 -3.61
C PHE A 355 -17.17 0.50 -3.33
N SER A 356 -18.34 0.05 -2.92
CA SER A 356 -19.44 0.95 -2.55
C SER A 356 -20.12 0.49 -1.27
N ALA A 357 -20.83 1.41 -0.64
CA ALA A 357 -21.62 1.14 0.55
C ALA A 357 -22.96 1.84 0.48
N GLU A 358 -23.98 1.14 0.92
CA GLU A 358 -25.35 1.62 1.09
C GLU A 358 -25.81 1.35 2.53
N ILE A 359 -26.65 2.23 3.08
CA ILE A 359 -27.31 2.02 4.36
C ILE A 359 -28.81 1.95 4.12
N PHE A 360 -29.47 0.96 4.72
CA PHE A 360 -30.91 0.83 4.70
C PHE A 360 -31.55 1.77 5.72
N LYS A 361 -32.38 2.68 5.25
CA LYS A 361 -33.09 3.63 6.09
C LYS A 361 -34.42 4.01 5.47
N ASP A 362 -35.44 4.19 6.30
CA ASP A 362 -36.80 4.62 5.88
C ASP A 362 -37.40 3.76 4.73
N GLY A 363 -37.11 2.44 4.76
CA GLY A 363 -37.60 1.47 3.77
C GLY A 363 -36.84 1.45 2.44
N ALA A 364 -35.74 2.18 2.30
CA ALA A 364 -34.92 2.27 1.08
C ALA A 364 -33.41 2.15 1.33
N TRP A 365 -32.67 1.73 0.31
CA TRP A 365 -31.23 1.76 0.28
C TRP A 365 -30.73 3.13 -0.17
N HIS A 366 -29.76 3.68 0.56
CA HIS A 366 -29.14 4.97 0.27
C HIS A 366 -27.64 4.78 0.11
N GLU A 367 -27.12 5.12 -1.06
CA GLU A 367 -25.69 5.10 -1.30
C GLU A 367 -24.98 6.16 -0.46
N VAL A 368 -24.02 5.74 0.35
CA VAL A 368 -23.21 6.60 1.20
C VAL A 368 -21.76 6.68 0.74
N LEU A 369 -21.31 5.73 -0.07
CA LEU A 369 -19.97 5.67 -0.61
C LEU A 369 -19.95 4.98 -1.98
N PHE A 370 -19.24 5.56 -2.92
CA PHE A 370 -18.82 4.88 -4.16
C PHE A 370 -17.38 5.24 -4.49
N LYS A 371 -16.53 4.25 -4.73
CA LYS A 371 -15.14 4.41 -5.11
C LYS A 371 -14.74 3.45 -6.22
N ASN A 372 -14.03 3.99 -7.20
CA ASN A 372 -13.19 3.15 -8.04
C ASN A 372 -11.98 2.70 -7.22
N ILE A 373 -11.74 1.41 -7.21
CA ILE A 373 -10.63 0.82 -6.48
C ILE A 373 -9.77 0.01 -7.44
N TRP A 374 -8.58 -0.25 -6.99
CA TRP A 374 -7.72 -1.25 -7.58
C TRP A 374 -7.04 -2.01 -6.43
N LYS A 375 -6.86 -3.30 -6.60
CA LYS A 375 -6.14 -4.16 -5.68
C LYS A 375 -5.00 -4.79 -6.44
N VAL A 376 -3.80 -4.67 -5.91
CA VAL A 376 -2.64 -5.37 -6.42
C VAL A 376 -2.61 -6.74 -5.76
N ASN A 377 -3.08 -7.76 -6.49
CA ASN A 377 -2.99 -9.15 -6.07
C ASN A 377 -1.74 -9.84 -6.62
N GLU A 378 -0.99 -9.14 -7.45
CA GLU A 378 0.29 -9.61 -7.96
C GLU A 378 1.23 -9.86 -6.79
N ARG A 379 1.94 -10.98 -6.87
CA ARG A 379 2.98 -11.34 -5.92
C ARG A 379 4.35 -11.43 -6.59
N VAL A 380 4.37 -11.35 -7.91
CA VAL A 380 5.57 -11.26 -8.72
C VAL A 380 5.51 -9.99 -9.54
N PHE A 381 6.48 -9.13 -9.39
CA PHE A 381 6.57 -7.85 -10.07
C PHE A 381 7.75 -7.86 -11.03
N GLN A 382 7.63 -7.13 -12.14
CA GLN A 382 8.68 -7.05 -13.13
C GLN A 382 8.85 -5.66 -13.73
N SER A 383 10.06 -5.38 -14.18
CA SER A 383 10.35 -4.32 -15.13
C SER A 383 11.42 -4.78 -16.11
N VAL A 384 11.34 -4.26 -17.33
CA VAL A 384 12.25 -4.63 -18.42
C VAL A 384 12.77 -3.38 -19.09
N THR A 385 14.10 -3.31 -19.23
CA THR A 385 14.75 -2.24 -19.97
C THR A 385 15.74 -2.82 -20.99
N VAL A 386 16.08 -2.04 -22.02
CA VAL A 386 16.98 -2.46 -23.09
C VAL A 386 17.90 -1.33 -23.51
N ASP A 387 19.14 -1.67 -23.84
CA ASP A 387 20.12 -0.75 -24.42
C ASP A 387 20.12 -0.77 -25.95
N ASP A 388 20.79 0.19 -26.56
CA ASP A 388 20.93 0.32 -28.03
C ASP A 388 21.61 -0.92 -28.66
N ASP A 389 22.44 -1.64 -27.94
CA ASP A 389 23.08 -2.90 -28.37
C ASP A 389 22.20 -4.13 -28.23
N GLY A 390 20.94 -3.95 -27.79
CA GLY A 390 19.98 -5.01 -27.58
C GLY A 390 20.22 -5.84 -26.31
N LYS A 391 21.01 -5.35 -25.36
CA LYS A 391 21.15 -5.98 -24.05
C LYS A 391 19.88 -5.72 -23.22
N ILE A 392 19.25 -6.79 -22.76
CA ILE A 392 18.02 -6.75 -21.98
C ILE A 392 18.37 -6.85 -20.50
N TYR A 393 17.72 -6.02 -19.69
CA TYR A 393 17.75 -6.09 -18.23
C TYR A 393 16.32 -6.38 -17.74
N LEU A 394 16.14 -7.57 -17.19
CA LEU A 394 14.88 -8.02 -16.60
C LEU A 394 15.05 -8.05 -15.09
N LYS A 395 14.17 -7.36 -14.41
CA LYS A 395 14.06 -7.38 -12.93
C LYS A 395 12.79 -8.10 -12.53
N ILE A 396 12.91 -9.03 -11.60
CA ILE A 396 11.82 -9.85 -11.09
C ILE A 396 11.86 -9.78 -9.57
N VAL A 397 10.73 -9.51 -8.97
CA VAL A 397 10.58 -9.43 -7.52
C VAL A 397 9.43 -10.32 -7.09
N ASN A 398 9.74 -11.37 -6.34
CA ASN A 398 8.75 -12.29 -5.77
C ASN A 398 8.52 -11.93 -4.29
N VAL A 399 7.27 -11.57 -3.96
CA VAL A 399 6.82 -11.27 -2.58
C VAL A 399 5.77 -12.28 -2.09
N SER A 400 5.60 -13.39 -2.78
CA SER A 400 4.54 -14.37 -2.46
C SER A 400 4.80 -15.16 -1.18
N GLY A 401 6.07 -15.30 -0.78
CA GLY A 401 6.49 -16.20 0.30
C GLY A 401 6.52 -17.67 -0.13
N SER A 402 6.44 -17.94 -1.42
CA SER A 402 6.56 -19.27 -2.05
C SER A 402 7.42 -19.20 -3.30
N ASP A 403 7.91 -20.35 -3.75
CA ASP A 403 8.61 -20.45 -5.03
C ASP A 403 7.63 -20.22 -6.18
N GLU A 404 8.03 -19.33 -7.10
CA GLU A 404 7.24 -19.03 -8.28
C GLU A 404 8.04 -19.38 -9.54
N THR A 405 7.36 -19.95 -10.53
CA THR A 405 7.96 -20.21 -11.84
C THR A 405 7.57 -19.09 -12.81
N LEU A 406 8.57 -18.43 -13.35
CA LEU A 406 8.38 -17.41 -14.36
C LEU A 406 8.87 -17.94 -15.71
N GLU A 407 8.04 -17.75 -16.72
CA GLU A 407 8.42 -17.96 -18.12
C GLU A 407 8.38 -16.61 -18.84
N ALA A 408 9.49 -16.21 -19.44
CA ALA A 408 9.56 -14.94 -20.15
C ALA A 408 9.97 -15.16 -21.61
N ASP A 409 9.08 -14.83 -22.53
CA ASP A 409 9.31 -14.85 -23.97
C ASP A 409 10.04 -13.59 -24.42
N LEU A 410 11.21 -13.76 -25.05
CA LEU A 410 12.04 -12.66 -25.54
C LEU A 410 11.72 -12.38 -27.01
N ILE A 411 10.48 -11.92 -27.28
CA ILE A 411 9.99 -11.70 -28.64
C ILE A 411 10.67 -10.46 -29.26
N GLY A 412 11.20 -10.60 -30.47
CA GLY A 412 11.79 -9.48 -31.25
C GLY A 412 13.25 -9.17 -30.93
N PHE A 413 13.90 -9.88 -30.00
CA PHE A 413 15.28 -9.58 -29.58
C PHE A 413 16.36 -10.47 -30.22
N GLY A 414 16.03 -11.19 -31.29
CA GLY A 414 16.93 -12.18 -31.87
C GLY A 414 17.24 -13.32 -30.88
N GLN A 415 18.09 -14.25 -31.29
CA GLN A 415 18.34 -15.45 -30.49
C GLN A 415 19.26 -15.14 -29.30
N LYS A 416 18.73 -15.23 -28.10
CA LYS A 416 19.49 -15.13 -26.84
C LYS A 416 19.86 -16.54 -26.35
N LYS A 417 21.07 -16.71 -25.84
CA LYS A 417 21.61 -18.03 -25.44
C LYS A 417 21.97 -18.12 -23.96
N LYS A 418 22.24 -16.99 -23.32
CA LYS A 418 22.71 -16.95 -21.94
C LYS A 418 22.20 -15.70 -21.23
N ALA A 419 21.89 -15.82 -19.96
CA ALA A 419 21.68 -14.68 -19.06
C ALA A 419 22.62 -14.78 -17.85
N ARG A 420 23.05 -13.61 -17.37
CA ARG A 420 23.63 -13.47 -16.05
C ARG A 420 22.49 -13.12 -15.10
N VAL A 421 22.41 -13.79 -13.99
CA VAL A 421 21.39 -13.60 -12.96
C VAL A 421 22.07 -13.16 -11.69
N THR A 422 21.59 -12.07 -11.10
CA THR A 422 21.99 -11.63 -9.76
C THR A 422 20.76 -11.78 -8.86
N THR A 423 20.87 -12.57 -7.82
CA THR A 423 19.77 -12.91 -6.92
C THR A 423 20.06 -12.42 -5.50
N LEU A 424 19.10 -11.74 -4.90
CA LEU A 424 19.08 -11.44 -3.48
C LEU A 424 17.93 -12.25 -2.87
N TRP A 425 18.27 -13.27 -2.05
CA TRP A 425 17.31 -14.24 -1.56
C TRP A 425 17.70 -14.81 -0.19
N HIS A 426 16.72 -15.13 0.61
CA HIS A 426 16.85 -15.88 1.86
C HIS A 426 15.50 -16.53 2.19
N ASP A 427 15.52 -17.66 2.88
CA ASP A 427 14.32 -18.39 3.34
C ASP A 427 13.56 -17.65 4.47
N ASP A 428 14.27 -16.83 5.23
CA ASP A 428 13.69 -15.95 6.23
C ASP A 428 13.66 -14.50 5.69
N VAL A 429 12.47 -13.99 5.43
CA VAL A 429 12.26 -12.61 4.95
C VAL A 429 12.56 -11.54 6.00
N THR A 430 12.69 -11.93 7.26
CA THR A 430 13.06 -11.02 8.35
C THR A 430 14.56 -10.90 8.55
N VAL A 431 15.37 -11.60 7.72
CA VAL A 431 16.83 -11.54 7.78
C VAL A 431 17.34 -10.12 7.59
N ILE A 432 18.25 -9.72 8.45
CA ILE A 432 18.97 -8.45 8.41
C ILE A 432 20.48 -8.67 8.28
N ASN A 433 21.17 -7.66 7.75
CA ASN A 433 22.61 -7.55 7.95
C ASN A 433 22.86 -6.72 9.20
N GLU A 434 23.90 -7.10 9.97
CA GLU A 434 24.19 -6.50 11.26
C GLU A 434 25.60 -5.92 11.30
N ILE A 435 25.76 -4.92 12.13
CA ILE A 435 27.07 -4.40 12.51
C ILE A 435 27.16 -4.38 14.04
N ASP A 436 27.99 -5.26 14.57
CA ASP A 436 28.30 -5.29 15.99
C ASP A 436 29.53 -4.42 16.23
N VAL A 437 29.42 -3.52 17.20
CA VAL A 437 30.53 -2.63 17.60
C VAL A 437 31.79 -3.42 18.06
N ARG A 438 31.59 -4.66 18.55
CA ARG A 438 32.68 -5.52 19.07
C ARG A 438 33.15 -6.55 18.05
N ALA A 439 32.23 -7.22 17.38
CA ALA A 439 32.49 -8.34 16.47
C ALA A 439 32.76 -7.91 15.01
N GLY A 440 32.35 -6.70 14.61
CA GLY A 440 32.43 -6.24 13.23
C GLY A 440 31.13 -6.51 12.45
N LYS A 441 31.19 -6.33 11.13
CA LYS A 441 30.02 -6.52 10.26
C LYS A 441 29.68 -7.99 10.04
N VAL A 442 28.43 -8.30 9.99
CA VAL A 442 27.90 -9.60 9.58
C VAL A 442 26.93 -9.38 8.42
N HIS A 443 27.24 -9.95 7.26
CA HIS A 443 26.37 -9.96 6.10
C HIS A 443 25.71 -11.34 6.01
N ASN A 444 24.48 -11.44 6.51
CA ASN A 444 23.66 -12.66 6.42
C ASN A 444 23.10 -12.84 5.01
N ILE A 445 22.95 -11.74 4.27
CA ILE A 445 22.41 -11.73 2.93
C ILE A 445 23.19 -10.73 2.05
N GLU A 446 23.62 -11.23 0.90
CA GLU A 446 24.28 -10.47 -0.18
C GLU A 446 23.84 -11.01 -1.53
N PRO A 447 23.90 -10.20 -2.61
CA PRO A 447 23.59 -10.66 -3.96
C PRO A 447 24.55 -11.77 -4.43
N VAL A 448 23.98 -12.81 -5.02
CA VAL A 448 24.70 -13.94 -5.58
C VAL A 448 24.57 -13.92 -7.10
N GLU A 449 25.69 -14.03 -7.81
CA GLU A 449 25.70 -14.12 -9.27
C GLU A 449 25.72 -15.57 -9.77
N SER A 450 24.92 -15.81 -10.79
CA SER A 450 24.86 -17.08 -11.51
C SER A 450 24.70 -16.85 -13.03
N LYS A 451 24.80 -17.92 -13.79
CA LYS A 451 24.57 -17.89 -15.25
C LYS A 451 23.61 -19.01 -15.63
N ILE A 452 22.61 -18.65 -16.40
CA ILE A 452 21.64 -19.61 -16.93
C ILE A 452 21.68 -19.65 -18.45
N ARG A 453 21.27 -20.78 -19.02
CA ARG A 453 21.09 -20.94 -20.46
C ARG A 453 19.66 -20.58 -20.83
N ILE A 454 19.50 -19.89 -21.95
CA ILE A 454 18.19 -19.59 -22.53
C ILE A 454 17.96 -20.59 -23.66
N GLN A 455 16.80 -21.22 -23.66
CA GLN A 455 16.36 -22.16 -24.68
C GLN A 455 15.17 -21.57 -25.45
N ASP A 456 15.21 -21.64 -26.78
CA ASP A 456 14.13 -21.17 -27.67
C ASP A 456 13.66 -19.73 -27.40
N ASN A 457 14.57 -18.85 -26.96
CA ASN A 457 14.28 -17.49 -26.49
C ASN A 457 13.37 -17.39 -25.27
N VAL A 458 13.18 -18.48 -24.56
CA VAL A 458 12.41 -18.52 -23.31
C VAL A 458 13.35 -18.60 -22.12
N LEU A 459 13.17 -17.70 -21.18
CA LEU A 459 13.82 -17.67 -19.89
C LEU A 459 12.91 -18.37 -18.87
N ARG A 460 13.42 -19.45 -18.23
CA ARG A 460 12.74 -20.18 -17.17
C ARG A 460 13.58 -20.24 -15.93
#